data_5af2a1099f3251abde6b2c03926a2036
#
_entry.id   5af2a1099f3251abde6b2c03926a2036
#
_cell.length_a   1.000
_cell.length_b   1.000
_cell.length_c   1.000
_cell.angle_alpha   90.00
_cell.angle_beta   90.00
_cell.angle_gamma   90.00
#
_symmetry.space_group_name_H-M   'P 1'
#
loop_
_entity.id
_entity.type
_entity.pdbx_description
1 polymer ?
#
loop_
_entity_poly.entity_id
_entity_poly.type
_entity_poly.pdbx_seq_one_letter_code
_entity_poly.pdbx_strand_id
1 'polypeptide(L)'
;MLSPFVLKSCRFRVFPEFWRAAAVRFPSCSPFHVDAPLAFASSRADTVPDPTSVSERRMPFTSLGLIPSLAKAFADLGHATPTAIQRDAIPAVLAGRDVLATAQTGSGKTAAFSLPLLQRLSGRLPGAGRRSLQALVLVPTRELAAQVGDTLRDLARALPEPARIAVAFGGVSINPQLMALRGGADVMVATPGRLLDLVDHHAIDLGTVSMLVLDEADRLLDLGFDAELQRILALVPARRQTLLFSATFAPAIEKLAGRVLHEALRIDVESVPATAPDILQRAIEVDAPRRTQLLARLVREEGWTRVLVFVATKHAAETVADKLRKTGLAAEPFHGVLSQGKRSQVLADLKASRVQVVVATDLAARGIDVTALPVVVNYDLPRSAIDHVHRIGRTGRAGERGLAVSFVDASTEAHFRLIEKRQGQPVPRERITGFEPTGTGATGTGAAVGAAAIAEAAAGTGGVKGRRPSKKDKLRAAQTQQGG
;
A
#
# COMPACT_ATOMS: atom_id res chain seq x y z
N MET A 1 -33.94 43.33 -30.53
CA MET A 1 -33.95 43.92 -29.19
C MET A 1 -32.94 43.10 -28.37
N LEU A 2 -31.67 43.42 -28.40
CA LEU A 2 -30.88 44.26 -27.51
C LEU A 2 -31.08 43.92 -26.02
N SER A 3 -30.12 43.22 -25.40
CA SER A 3 -29.25 43.87 -24.40
C SER A 3 -28.17 42.90 -23.89
N PRO A 4 -26.93 43.33 -23.66
CA PRO A 4 -25.79 42.53 -23.27
C PRO A 4 -25.52 42.67 -21.76
N PHE A 5 -24.94 41.63 -21.11
CA PHE A 5 -24.44 41.71 -19.72
C PHE A 5 -22.91 41.53 -19.69
N VAL A 6 -22.31 42.58 -19.44
CA VAL A 6 -21.11 43.09 -18.75
C VAL A 6 -20.20 42.03 -18.07
N LEU A 7 -18.98 41.94 -18.64
CA LEU A 7 -17.76 41.43 -18.01
C LEU A 7 -17.32 42.37 -16.85
N LYS A 8 -17.10 41.84 -15.66
CA LYS A 8 -16.32 42.50 -14.59
C LYS A 8 -14.99 41.75 -14.40
N SER A 9 -13.93 42.42 -14.87
CA SER A 9 -12.54 42.08 -14.61
C SER A 9 -12.17 42.45 -13.16
N CYS A 10 -11.65 41.51 -12.38
CA CYS A 10 -10.93 41.81 -11.16
C CYS A 10 -9.41 41.77 -11.44
N ARG A 11 -8.81 42.95 -11.43
CA ARG A 11 -7.35 43.16 -11.41
C ARG A 11 -6.84 42.91 -10.01
N PHE A 12 -5.91 41.99 -9.84
CA PHE A 12 -5.07 41.92 -8.65
C PHE A 12 -3.89 42.86 -8.82
N ARG A 13 -3.78 43.80 -7.88
CA ARG A 13 -2.64 44.69 -7.71
C ARG A 13 -1.49 43.95 -7.06
N VAL A 14 -0.34 44.01 -7.69
CA VAL A 14 0.97 43.64 -7.16
C VAL A 14 1.44 44.84 -6.29
N PHE A 15 1.84 44.55 -5.06
CA PHE A 15 2.62 45.48 -4.22
C PHE A 15 4.06 44.95 -4.12
N PRO A 16 5.07 45.75 -4.47
CA PRO A 16 6.44 45.52 -4.05
C PRO A 16 6.79 46.51 -2.94
N GLU A 17 7.66 46.10 -2.07
CA GLU A 17 8.54 46.90 -1.20
C GLU A 17 8.53 46.39 0.24
N PHE A 18 9.64 45.76 0.60
CA PHE A 18 10.37 46.03 1.85
C PHE A 18 11.53 45.06 1.99
N TRP A 19 12.69 45.45 1.49
CA TRP A 19 13.99 45.01 2.01
C TRP A 19 15.05 46.07 1.72
N ARG A 20 15.32 46.90 2.73
CA ARG A 20 16.52 47.75 2.78
C ARG A 20 17.25 47.55 4.10
N ALA A 21 18.51 47.25 3.97
CA ALA A 21 19.64 47.65 4.80
C ALA A 21 19.81 47.05 6.21
N ALA A 22 20.83 46.22 6.35
CA ALA A 22 21.81 46.32 7.45
C ALA A 22 23.18 45.88 6.91
N ALA A 23 23.99 46.83 6.51
CA ALA A 23 25.41 46.69 6.24
C ALA A 23 26.17 46.75 7.56
N VAL A 24 26.85 45.68 7.94
CA VAL A 24 27.87 45.70 9.00
C VAL A 24 29.22 45.67 8.35
N ARG A 25 29.95 46.78 8.53
CA ARG A 25 31.38 46.93 8.14
C ARG A 25 32.26 46.20 9.15
N PHE A 26 33.24 45.45 8.64
CA PHE A 26 34.43 45.04 9.38
C PHE A 26 35.63 45.77 8.83
N PRO A 27 36.62 46.15 9.71
CA PRO A 27 37.73 46.99 9.32
C PRO A 27 38.91 46.16 8.74
N SER A 28 39.60 46.82 7.83
CA SER A 28 40.81 46.45 7.16
C SER A 28 42.01 46.27 8.09
N CYS A 29 42.81 45.23 7.86
CA CYS A 29 44.22 45.22 8.20
C CYS A 29 45.01 44.63 7.01
N SER A 30 45.88 45.45 6.47
CA SER A 30 46.94 45.15 5.48
C SER A 30 48.32 45.06 6.19
N PRO A 31 49.42 44.90 5.47
CA PRO A 31 50.00 43.63 4.98
C PRO A 31 51.40 43.39 5.56
N PHE A 32 51.91 42.21 5.54
CA PHE A 32 53.36 41.96 5.67
C PHE A 32 53.89 41.24 4.43
N HIS A 33 54.83 41.93 3.79
CA HIS A 33 55.73 41.47 2.75
C HIS A 33 56.83 40.61 3.37
N VAL A 34 57.15 39.46 2.84
CA VAL A 34 58.48 38.82 2.89
C VAL A 34 58.73 38.04 1.61
N ASP A 35 59.93 38.24 1.07
CA ASP A 35 60.49 37.83 -0.21
C ASP A 35 60.61 36.32 -0.43
N ALA A 36 60.58 35.94 -1.71
CA ALA A 36 61.02 34.66 -2.29
C ALA A 36 62.59 34.54 -2.25
N PRO A 37 63.24 33.45 -2.73
CA PRO A 37 62.82 32.24 -3.41
C PRO A 37 63.49 30.96 -2.93
N LEU A 38 62.98 29.79 -3.29
CA LEU A 38 63.83 28.61 -3.64
C LEU A 38 62.99 27.56 -4.36
N ALA A 39 63.42 27.24 -5.56
CA ALA A 39 62.89 26.17 -6.39
C ALA A 39 63.28 24.80 -5.80
N PHE A 40 62.27 23.95 -5.57
CA PHE A 40 62.48 22.51 -5.46
C PHE A 40 61.48 21.80 -6.38
N ALA A 41 62.03 21.12 -7.37
CA ALA A 41 61.35 20.15 -8.17
C ALA A 41 60.89 18.99 -7.28
N SER A 42 59.59 18.77 -7.12
CA SER A 42 59.07 17.58 -6.51
C SER A 42 58.28 16.76 -7.52
N SER A 43 58.71 15.54 -7.61
CA SER A 43 58.19 14.40 -8.32
C SER A 43 56.65 14.28 -8.25
N ARG A 44 56.10 13.81 -9.36
CA ARG A 44 54.71 13.33 -9.45
C ARG A 44 54.37 12.41 -8.30
N ALA A 45 53.52 12.86 -7.39
CA ALA A 45 52.84 12.02 -6.47
C ALA A 45 51.65 11.43 -7.22
N ASP A 46 51.65 10.12 -7.40
CA ASP A 46 50.50 9.34 -7.84
C ASP A 46 49.37 9.55 -6.82
N THR A 47 48.35 10.28 -7.21
CA THR A 47 47.12 10.40 -6.45
C THR A 47 46.41 9.05 -6.49
N VAL A 48 46.52 8.30 -5.40
CA VAL A 48 45.66 7.15 -5.11
C VAL A 48 44.22 7.66 -5.09
N PRO A 49 43.32 7.13 -5.94
CA PRO A 49 41.93 7.56 -5.91
C PRO A 49 41.28 7.14 -4.59
N ASP A 50 40.68 8.11 -3.92
CA ASP A 50 39.91 7.95 -2.70
C ASP A 50 38.79 6.88 -2.93
N PRO A 51 38.75 5.76 -2.19
CA PRO A 51 37.80 4.69 -2.40
C PRO A 51 36.36 5.06 -1.97
N THR A 52 36.11 6.28 -1.48
CA THR A 52 34.77 6.72 -1.03
C THR A 52 33.97 7.51 -2.04
N SER A 53 34.50 7.79 -3.24
CA SER A 53 33.74 8.45 -4.32
C SER A 53 33.18 7.45 -5.35
N VAL A 54 32.42 6.44 -4.91
CA VAL A 54 31.44 5.80 -5.80
C VAL A 54 30.26 6.77 -5.91
N SER A 55 30.40 7.78 -6.77
CA SER A 55 29.25 8.52 -7.24
C SER A 55 28.34 7.48 -7.90
N GLU A 56 27.25 7.10 -7.22
CA GLU A 56 26.15 6.37 -7.85
C GLU A 56 25.77 7.17 -9.10
N ARG A 57 26.24 6.70 -10.26
CA ARG A 57 25.81 7.26 -11.55
C ARG A 57 24.31 7.14 -11.55
N ARG A 58 23.60 8.27 -11.42
CA ARG A 58 22.15 8.35 -11.57
C ARG A 58 21.81 7.83 -12.96
N MET A 59 21.43 6.54 -13.04
CA MET A 59 21.00 5.95 -14.30
C MET A 59 19.62 6.52 -14.64
N PRO A 60 19.45 7.21 -15.78
CA PRO A 60 18.14 7.71 -16.18
C PRO A 60 17.23 6.54 -16.60
N PHE A 61 15.92 6.71 -16.53
CA PHE A 61 14.95 5.69 -16.97
C PHE A 61 15.10 5.32 -18.46
N THR A 62 15.61 6.20 -19.28
CA THR A 62 15.92 5.94 -20.70
C THR A 62 16.99 4.87 -20.89
N SER A 63 17.95 4.73 -19.95
CA SER A 63 18.94 3.65 -20.01
C SER A 63 18.35 2.26 -19.74
N LEU A 64 17.11 2.18 -19.24
CA LEU A 64 16.37 0.92 -19.05
C LEU A 64 15.58 0.53 -20.32
N GLY A 65 15.70 1.27 -21.42
CA GLY A 65 14.99 1.01 -22.67
C GLY A 65 13.61 1.67 -22.75
N LEU A 66 13.25 2.56 -21.81
CA LEU A 66 11.99 3.31 -21.87
C LEU A 66 12.07 4.44 -22.92
N ILE A 67 10.96 4.64 -23.63
CA ILE A 67 10.82 5.78 -24.55
C ILE A 67 10.88 7.10 -23.77
N PRO A 68 11.46 8.17 -24.39
CA PRO A 68 11.67 9.43 -23.69
C PRO A 68 10.40 10.06 -23.10
N SER A 69 9.24 9.90 -23.77
CA SER A 69 7.96 10.44 -23.29
C SER A 69 7.51 9.84 -21.97
N LEU A 70 7.60 8.50 -21.79
CA LEU A 70 7.26 7.83 -20.54
C LEU A 70 8.28 8.12 -19.45
N ALA A 71 9.58 8.10 -19.79
CA ALA A 71 10.63 8.43 -18.83
C ALA A 71 10.47 9.85 -18.30
N LYS A 72 10.16 10.83 -19.15
CA LYS A 72 9.87 12.21 -18.78
C LYS A 72 8.61 12.31 -17.91
N ALA A 73 7.51 11.72 -18.33
CA ALA A 73 6.25 11.76 -17.56
C ALA A 73 6.42 11.19 -16.15
N PHE A 74 7.22 10.13 -16.00
CA PHE A 74 7.49 9.55 -14.69
C PHE A 74 8.44 10.42 -13.85
N ALA A 75 9.41 11.08 -14.46
CA ALA A 75 10.25 12.07 -13.79
C ALA A 75 9.46 13.30 -13.32
N ASP A 76 8.50 13.78 -14.13
CA ASP A 76 7.60 14.90 -13.79
C ASP A 76 6.69 14.57 -12.57
N LEU A 77 6.44 13.27 -12.30
CA LEU A 77 5.78 12.78 -11.08
C LEU A 77 6.70 12.72 -9.86
N GLY A 78 7.94 13.23 -9.95
CA GLY A 78 8.91 13.28 -8.86
C GLY A 78 9.84 12.08 -8.75
N HIS A 79 9.84 11.18 -9.73
CA HIS A 79 10.67 9.96 -9.74
C HIS A 79 11.87 10.11 -10.68
N ALA A 80 12.95 10.70 -10.19
CA ALA A 80 14.14 11.00 -11.04
C ALA A 80 15.06 9.79 -11.27
N THR A 81 15.10 8.83 -10.34
CA THR A 81 16.03 7.68 -10.37
C THR A 81 15.29 6.36 -10.20
N PRO A 82 15.63 5.32 -11.01
CA PRO A 82 15.03 4.00 -10.87
C PRO A 82 15.40 3.33 -9.55
N THR A 83 14.43 2.69 -8.92
CA THR A 83 14.65 1.80 -7.77
C THR A 83 15.26 0.47 -8.24
N ALA A 84 15.76 -0.36 -7.29
CA ALA A 84 16.35 -1.66 -7.63
C ALA A 84 15.40 -2.53 -8.45
N ILE A 85 14.14 -2.70 -7.99
CA ILE A 85 13.17 -3.50 -8.73
C ILE A 85 12.85 -2.95 -10.13
N GLN A 86 12.89 -1.62 -10.32
CA GLN A 86 12.66 -1.00 -11.61
C GLN A 86 13.83 -1.24 -12.57
N ARG A 87 15.08 -1.18 -12.07
CA ARG A 87 16.27 -1.47 -12.87
C ARG A 87 16.26 -2.86 -13.46
N ASP A 88 15.82 -3.83 -12.67
CA ASP A 88 15.85 -5.24 -13.07
C ASP A 88 14.60 -5.67 -13.83
N ALA A 89 13.41 -5.20 -13.43
CA ALA A 89 12.16 -5.63 -14.03
C ALA A 89 11.87 -4.93 -15.37
N ILE A 90 12.11 -3.62 -15.51
CA ILE A 90 11.74 -2.88 -16.72
C ILE A 90 12.38 -3.46 -17.98
N PRO A 91 13.71 -3.72 -18.03
CA PRO A 91 14.33 -4.30 -19.22
C PRO A 91 13.80 -5.71 -19.54
N ALA A 92 13.58 -6.53 -18.50
CA ALA A 92 13.06 -7.89 -18.67
C ALA A 92 11.65 -7.90 -19.23
N VAL A 93 10.77 -7.02 -18.73
CA VAL A 93 9.40 -6.88 -19.24
C VAL A 93 9.40 -6.39 -20.67
N LEU A 94 10.24 -5.41 -21.03
CA LEU A 94 10.39 -4.93 -22.40
C LEU A 94 10.90 -6.02 -23.35
N ALA A 95 11.79 -6.90 -22.88
CA ALA A 95 12.27 -8.05 -23.64
C ALA A 95 11.23 -9.16 -23.80
N GLY A 96 10.04 -9.02 -23.18
CA GLY A 96 8.97 -10.02 -23.30
C GLY A 96 9.10 -11.21 -22.36
N ARG A 97 10.03 -11.19 -21.39
CA ARG A 97 10.22 -12.28 -20.41
C ARG A 97 9.15 -12.24 -19.34
N ASP A 98 8.76 -13.40 -18.85
CA ASP A 98 8.00 -13.49 -17.60
C ASP A 98 8.88 -13.06 -16.43
N VAL A 99 8.25 -12.46 -15.41
CA VAL A 99 8.95 -11.94 -14.24
C VAL A 99 8.28 -12.44 -12.97
N LEU A 100 9.09 -12.94 -12.04
CA LEU A 100 8.72 -13.17 -10.65
C LEU A 100 9.52 -12.23 -9.78
N ALA A 101 8.86 -11.21 -9.23
CA ALA A 101 9.54 -10.16 -8.47
C ALA A 101 9.06 -10.14 -7.02
N THR A 102 10.01 -10.28 -6.10
CA THR A 102 9.77 -10.14 -4.67
C THR A 102 10.34 -8.81 -4.19
N ALA A 103 9.47 -7.94 -3.67
CA ALA A 103 9.89 -6.67 -3.10
C ALA A 103 8.82 -6.12 -2.14
N GLN A 104 9.24 -5.39 -1.14
CA GLN A 104 8.33 -4.76 -0.17
C GLN A 104 7.38 -3.74 -0.80
N THR A 105 6.27 -3.42 -0.11
CA THR A 105 5.38 -2.33 -0.53
C THR A 105 6.12 -0.99 -0.50
N GLY A 106 5.95 -0.17 -1.55
CA GLY A 106 6.65 1.11 -1.69
C GLY A 106 8.03 1.02 -2.36
N SER A 107 8.48 -0.15 -2.79
CA SER A 107 9.72 -0.32 -3.55
C SER A 107 9.65 0.17 -5.00
N GLY A 108 8.47 0.59 -5.48
CA GLY A 108 8.26 1.02 -6.86
C GLY A 108 7.75 -0.06 -7.82
N LYS A 109 7.18 -1.17 -7.30
CA LYS A 109 6.62 -2.27 -8.11
C LYS A 109 5.62 -1.80 -9.17
N THR A 110 4.69 -0.91 -8.78
CA THR A 110 3.67 -0.41 -9.71
C THR A 110 4.28 0.22 -10.95
N ALA A 111 5.28 1.06 -10.79
CA ALA A 111 5.99 1.65 -11.92
C ALA A 111 6.83 0.62 -12.71
N ALA A 112 7.40 -0.37 -12.01
CA ALA A 112 8.21 -1.41 -12.63
C ALA A 112 7.45 -2.24 -13.67
N PHE A 113 6.13 -2.42 -13.51
CA PHE A 113 5.30 -3.06 -14.54
C PHE A 113 4.52 -2.06 -15.39
N SER A 114 4.04 -0.95 -14.85
CA SER A 114 3.18 -0.01 -15.59
C SER A 114 3.90 0.67 -16.76
N LEU A 115 5.15 1.11 -16.57
CA LEU A 115 5.94 1.77 -17.59
C LEU A 115 6.20 0.87 -18.82
N PRO A 116 6.80 -0.33 -18.64
CA PRO A 116 7.05 -1.21 -19.77
C PRO A 116 5.76 -1.80 -20.37
N LEU A 117 4.69 -2.00 -19.57
CA LEU A 117 3.39 -2.43 -20.06
C LEU A 117 2.84 -1.40 -21.05
N LEU A 118 2.79 -0.14 -20.68
CA LEU A 118 2.30 0.94 -21.55
C LEU A 118 3.16 1.08 -22.81
N GLN A 119 4.47 0.99 -22.69
CA GLN A 119 5.37 1.04 -23.86
C GLN A 119 5.12 -0.12 -24.84
N ARG A 120 4.94 -1.33 -24.34
CA ARG A 120 4.65 -2.50 -25.20
C ARG A 120 3.31 -2.41 -25.90
N LEU A 121 2.35 -1.70 -25.33
CA LEU A 121 1.04 -1.44 -25.96
C LEU A 121 1.10 -0.30 -26.97
N SER A 122 1.95 0.71 -26.78
CA SER A 122 1.95 1.95 -27.59
C SER A 122 2.09 1.73 -29.09
N GLY A 123 2.71 0.63 -29.53
CA GLY A 123 2.80 0.28 -30.97
C GLY A 123 1.68 -0.61 -31.49
N ARG A 124 0.70 -0.97 -30.65
CA ARG A 124 -0.36 -1.96 -30.95
C ARG A 124 -1.77 -1.43 -30.73
N LEU A 125 -1.90 -0.18 -30.31
CA LEU A 125 -3.22 0.42 -30.05
C LEU A 125 -3.97 0.58 -31.36
N PRO A 126 -5.17 0.00 -31.51
CA PRO A 126 -5.96 0.17 -32.72
C PRO A 126 -6.44 1.61 -32.80
N GLY A 127 -6.53 2.12 -34.03
CA GLY A 127 -7.16 3.41 -34.31
C GLY A 127 -8.64 3.47 -33.89
N ALA A 128 -9.49 4.17 -34.62
CA ALA A 128 -10.92 4.27 -34.33
C ALA A 128 -11.62 2.89 -34.35
N GLY A 129 -12.24 2.47 -33.24
CA GLY A 129 -12.98 1.23 -33.13
C GLY A 129 -13.18 0.75 -31.69
N ARG A 130 -13.90 -0.38 -31.51
CA ARG A 130 -14.01 -1.05 -30.21
C ARG A 130 -12.64 -1.64 -29.85
N ARG A 131 -12.13 -1.25 -28.67
CA ARG A 131 -10.83 -1.71 -28.19
C ARG A 131 -10.95 -3.12 -27.61
N SER A 132 -9.95 -3.97 -27.89
CA SER A 132 -9.80 -5.30 -27.29
C SER A 132 -8.83 -5.22 -26.11
N LEU A 133 -9.06 -6.03 -25.09
CA LEU A 133 -8.24 -6.05 -23.90
C LEU A 133 -6.87 -6.70 -24.19
N GLN A 134 -5.80 -5.92 -24.09
CA GLN A 134 -4.45 -6.38 -24.32
C GLN A 134 -3.69 -6.71 -23.04
N ALA A 135 -3.98 -5.98 -21.95
CA ALA A 135 -3.32 -6.19 -20.66
C ALA A 135 -4.34 -6.27 -19.52
N LEU A 136 -4.12 -7.24 -18.65
CA LEU A 136 -4.92 -7.47 -17.44
C LEU A 136 -4.01 -7.36 -16.20
N VAL A 137 -4.37 -6.47 -15.27
CA VAL A 137 -3.71 -6.32 -13.97
C VAL A 137 -4.68 -6.76 -12.87
N LEU A 138 -4.36 -7.83 -12.16
CA LEU A 138 -5.14 -8.33 -11.04
C LEU A 138 -4.54 -7.83 -9.74
N VAL A 139 -5.40 -7.29 -8.88
CA VAL A 139 -5.03 -6.71 -7.59
C VAL A 139 -6.03 -7.17 -6.51
N PRO A 140 -5.58 -7.30 -5.24
CA PRO A 140 -6.42 -7.86 -4.18
C PRO A 140 -7.51 -6.91 -3.67
N THR A 141 -7.32 -5.58 -3.78
CA THR A 141 -8.20 -4.61 -3.14
C THR A 141 -8.69 -3.53 -4.09
N ARG A 142 -9.83 -2.92 -3.74
CA ARG A 142 -10.45 -1.83 -4.53
C ARG A 142 -9.57 -0.60 -4.60
N GLU A 143 -8.95 -0.28 -3.46
CA GLU A 143 -8.09 0.88 -3.31
C GLU A 143 -6.86 0.74 -4.19
N LEU A 144 -6.24 -0.46 -4.20
CA LEU A 144 -5.10 -0.72 -5.08
C LEU A 144 -5.52 -0.71 -6.56
N ALA A 145 -6.73 -1.22 -6.89
CA ALA A 145 -7.25 -1.13 -8.25
C ALA A 145 -7.39 0.32 -8.72
N ALA A 146 -7.94 1.19 -7.88
CA ALA A 146 -8.07 2.61 -8.17
C ALA A 146 -6.68 3.27 -8.33
N GLN A 147 -5.76 3.04 -7.39
CA GLN A 147 -4.42 3.61 -7.39
C GLN A 147 -3.60 3.19 -8.62
N VAL A 148 -3.56 1.89 -8.92
CA VAL A 148 -2.86 1.38 -10.12
C VAL A 148 -3.51 1.93 -11.39
N GLY A 149 -4.84 1.99 -11.42
CA GLY A 149 -5.59 2.58 -12.54
C GLY A 149 -5.28 4.05 -12.76
N ASP A 150 -5.17 4.85 -11.70
CA ASP A 150 -4.83 6.27 -11.80
C ASP A 150 -3.37 6.46 -12.26
N THR A 151 -2.43 5.69 -11.70
CA THR A 151 -1.03 5.69 -12.16
C THR A 151 -0.93 5.36 -13.66
N LEU A 152 -1.64 4.32 -14.12
CA LEU A 152 -1.64 3.94 -15.53
C LEU A 152 -2.27 5.03 -16.42
N ARG A 153 -3.35 5.69 -15.98
CA ARG A 153 -3.99 6.79 -16.73
C ARG A 153 -3.05 7.99 -16.85
N ASP A 154 -2.38 8.37 -15.76
CA ASP A 154 -1.45 9.49 -15.75
C ASP A 154 -0.27 9.24 -16.70
N LEU A 155 0.32 8.06 -16.64
CA LEU A 155 1.40 7.66 -17.54
C LEU A 155 0.93 7.50 -19.01
N ALA A 156 -0.27 6.98 -19.22
CA ALA A 156 -0.82 6.78 -20.56
C ALA A 156 -1.00 8.09 -21.36
N ARG A 157 -1.17 9.23 -20.66
CA ARG A 157 -1.24 10.56 -21.31
C ARG A 157 0.05 10.95 -22.03
N ALA A 158 1.17 10.34 -21.67
CA ALA A 158 2.45 10.59 -22.32
C ALA A 158 2.66 9.77 -23.61
N LEU A 159 1.74 8.86 -23.93
CA LEU A 159 1.77 8.10 -25.18
C LEU A 159 1.20 8.91 -26.34
N PRO A 160 1.72 8.74 -27.57
CA PRO A 160 1.15 9.38 -28.77
C PRO A 160 -0.34 9.06 -28.96
N GLU A 161 -0.71 7.82 -28.68
CA GLU A 161 -2.09 7.36 -28.61
C GLU A 161 -2.36 6.87 -27.17
N PRO A 162 -3.14 7.62 -26.36
CA PRO A 162 -3.41 7.23 -24.99
C PRO A 162 -4.16 5.90 -24.90
N ALA A 163 -3.63 4.97 -24.10
CA ALA A 163 -4.28 3.72 -23.80
C ALA A 163 -5.55 3.95 -22.96
N ARG A 164 -6.62 3.24 -23.29
CA ARG A 164 -7.86 3.27 -22.51
C ARG A 164 -7.77 2.33 -21.31
N ILE A 165 -7.69 2.92 -20.13
CA ILE A 165 -7.55 2.19 -18.86
C ILE A 165 -8.93 2.06 -18.21
N ALA A 166 -9.39 0.82 -18.03
CA ALA A 166 -10.58 0.51 -17.26
C ALA A 166 -10.21 -0.01 -15.87
N VAL A 167 -11.02 0.32 -14.87
CA VAL A 167 -10.84 -0.14 -13.48
C VAL A 167 -12.12 -0.80 -13.01
N ALA A 168 -12.01 -2.01 -12.45
CA ALA A 168 -13.14 -2.79 -11.99
C ALA A 168 -12.92 -3.38 -10.59
N PHE A 169 -13.84 -3.12 -9.66
CA PHE A 169 -13.78 -3.66 -8.31
C PHE A 169 -15.18 -3.87 -7.73
N GLY A 170 -15.30 -4.86 -6.86
CA GLY A 170 -16.55 -5.26 -6.23
C GLY A 170 -17.04 -4.29 -5.14
N GLY A 171 -18.26 -4.53 -4.64
CA GLY A 171 -18.87 -3.80 -3.52
C GLY A 171 -19.40 -2.41 -3.86
N VAL A 172 -19.52 -2.11 -5.15
CA VAL A 172 -20.24 -0.98 -5.73
C VAL A 172 -21.12 -1.52 -6.87
N SER A 173 -22.09 -0.72 -7.34
CA SER A 173 -22.91 -1.11 -8.49
C SER A 173 -22.04 -1.48 -9.70
N ILE A 174 -22.40 -2.53 -10.39
CA ILE A 174 -21.72 -2.98 -11.61
C ILE A 174 -22.07 -2.08 -12.81
N ASN A 175 -23.26 -1.48 -12.84
CA ASN A 175 -23.77 -0.75 -14.00
C ASN A 175 -22.85 0.38 -14.50
N PRO A 176 -22.28 1.24 -13.67
CA PRO A 176 -21.32 2.25 -14.14
C PRO A 176 -20.10 1.63 -14.81
N GLN A 177 -19.64 0.46 -14.32
CA GLN A 177 -18.47 -0.23 -14.88
C GLN A 177 -18.81 -0.89 -16.23
N LEU A 178 -20.02 -1.48 -16.36
CA LEU A 178 -20.53 -1.97 -17.65
C LEU A 178 -20.63 -0.84 -18.66
N MET A 179 -21.15 0.32 -18.26
CA MET A 179 -21.27 1.49 -19.14
C MET A 179 -19.90 2.00 -19.60
N ALA A 180 -18.91 2.02 -18.68
CA ALA A 180 -17.54 2.46 -18.99
C ALA A 180 -16.84 1.52 -20.01
N LEU A 181 -17.26 0.25 -20.08
CA LEU A 181 -16.68 -0.75 -20.97
C LEU A 181 -17.33 -0.83 -22.36
N ARG A 182 -18.38 -0.08 -22.66
CA ARG A 182 -19.08 -0.13 -23.97
C ARG A 182 -18.14 0.07 -25.17
N GLY A 183 -17.11 0.90 -25.02
CA GLY A 183 -16.12 1.13 -26.07
C GLY A 183 -14.89 0.22 -25.98
N GLY A 184 -14.90 -0.80 -25.09
CA GLY A 184 -13.75 -1.64 -24.78
C GLY A 184 -12.70 -0.93 -23.92
N ALA A 185 -11.60 -1.61 -23.64
CA ALA A 185 -10.42 -1.09 -22.93
C ALA A 185 -9.17 -1.78 -23.46
N ASP A 186 -8.03 -1.10 -23.41
CA ASP A 186 -6.73 -1.69 -23.74
C ASP A 186 -6.11 -2.36 -22.54
N VAL A 187 -6.30 -1.74 -21.37
CA VAL A 187 -5.82 -2.24 -20.05
C VAL A 187 -6.98 -2.30 -19.08
N MET A 188 -7.11 -3.42 -18.38
CA MET A 188 -8.03 -3.60 -17.26
C MET A 188 -7.26 -3.79 -15.98
N VAL A 189 -7.55 -2.98 -14.97
CA VAL A 189 -7.12 -3.21 -13.57
C VAL A 189 -8.32 -3.69 -12.78
N ALA A 190 -8.25 -4.89 -12.21
CA ALA A 190 -9.43 -5.46 -11.59
C ALA A 190 -9.15 -6.26 -10.32
N THR A 191 -10.15 -6.30 -9.41
CA THR A 191 -10.23 -7.35 -8.40
C THR A 191 -10.88 -8.60 -9.00
N PRO A 192 -10.41 -9.84 -8.64
CA PRO A 192 -10.79 -11.06 -9.32
C PRO A 192 -12.30 -11.29 -9.44
N GLY A 193 -13.06 -11.20 -8.34
CA GLY A 193 -14.51 -11.44 -8.36
C GLY A 193 -15.26 -10.50 -9.31
N ARG A 194 -14.95 -9.17 -9.29
CA ARG A 194 -15.61 -8.21 -10.18
C ARG A 194 -15.22 -8.40 -11.65
N LEU A 195 -13.99 -8.84 -11.92
CA LEU A 195 -13.62 -9.19 -13.30
C LEU A 195 -14.50 -10.32 -13.83
N LEU A 196 -14.70 -11.38 -13.04
CA LEU A 196 -15.55 -12.49 -13.41
C LEU A 196 -17.03 -12.06 -13.59
N ASP A 197 -17.55 -11.20 -12.71
CA ASP A 197 -18.89 -10.60 -12.90
C ASP A 197 -19.00 -9.92 -14.27
N LEU A 198 -17.97 -9.15 -14.69
CA LEU A 198 -17.98 -8.47 -16.00
C LEU A 198 -17.86 -9.42 -17.18
N VAL A 199 -17.12 -10.52 -17.04
CA VAL A 199 -17.02 -11.60 -18.03
C VAL A 199 -18.38 -12.31 -18.15
N ASP A 200 -19.00 -12.67 -17.04
CA ASP A 200 -20.31 -13.33 -17.00
C ASP A 200 -21.41 -12.44 -17.62
N HIS A 201 -21.26 -11.11 -17.58
CA HIS A 201 -22.12 -10.14 -18.27
C HIS A 201 -21.69 -9.86 -19.72
N HIS A 202 -20.72 -10.60 -20.29
CA HIS A 202 -20.19 -10.39 -21.65
C HIS A 202 -19.71 -8.96 -21.93
N ALA A 203 -19.32 -8.21 -20.87
CA ALA A 203 -18.85 -6.83 -21.00
C ALA A 203 -17.39 -6.76 -21.49
N ILE A 204 -16.61 -7.79 -21.22
CA ILE A 204 -15.20 -7.89 -21.59
C ILE A 204 -14.85 -9.33 -21.99
N ASP A 205 -13.96 -9.43 -22.97
CA ASP A 205 -13.38 -10.69 -23.42
C ASP A 205 -11.92 -10.75 -22.97
N LEU A 206 -11.52 -11.85 -22.32
CA LEU A 206 -10.16 -12.08 -21.86
C LEU A 206 -9.30 -12.85 -22.89
N GLY A 207 -9.92 -13.34 -23.98
CA GLY A 207 -9.22 -14.14 -25.01
C GLY A 207 -8.16 -13.37 -25.81
N THR A 208 -8.12 -12.04 -25.71
CA THR A 208 -7.16 -11.18 -26.39
C THR A 208 -6.01 -10.68 -25.49
N VAL A 209 -5.98 -11.08 -24.22
CA VAL A 209 -4.97 -10.66 -23.25
C VAL A 209 -3.60 -11.22 -23.64
N SER A 210 -2.67 -10.33 -23.95
CA SER A 210 -1.28 -10.65 -24.25
C SER A 210 -0.32 -10.46 -23.09
N MET A 211 -0.75 -9.72 -22.03
CA MET A 211 0.01 -9.49 -20.82
C MET A 211 -0.88 -9.60 -19.57
N LEU A 212 -0.46 -10.43 -18.63
CA LEU A 212 -1.11 -10.59 -17.32
C LEU A 212 -0.17 -10.15 -16.21
N VAL A 213 -0.65 -9.29 -15.32
CA VAL A 213 0.07 -8.86 -14.11
C VAL A 213 -0.72 -9.30 -12.89
N LEU A 214 -0.06 -9.99 -11.95
CA LEU A 214 -0.56 -10.30 -10.63
C LEU A 214 0.21 -9.43 -9.63
N ASP A 215 -0.42 -8.39 -9.09
CA ASP A 215 0.22 -7.52 -8.09
C ASP A 215 -0.30 -7.84 -6.69
N GLU A 216 0.59 -7.79 -5.70
CA GLU A 216 0.36 -8.29 -4.34
C GLU A 216 -0.22 -9.72 -4.34
N ALA A 217 0.45 -10.64 -5.07
CA ALA A 217 -0.02 -12.01 -5.26
C ALA A 217 -0.20 -12.78 -3.94
N ASP A 218 0.66 -12.56 -2.95
CA ASP A 218 0.49 -13.08 -1.59
C ASP A 218 -0.85 -12.66 -0.97
N ARG A 219 -1.27 -11.44 -1.20
CA ARG A 219 -2.55 -10.92 -0.73
C ARG A 219 -3.75 -11.48 -1.49
N LEU A 220 -3.59 -11.72 -2.79
CA LEU A 220 -4.64 -12.39 -3.58
C LEU A 220 -4.95 -13.78 -3.00
N LEU A 221 -3.90 -14.54 -2.62
CA LEU A 221 -4.06 -15.85 -2.00
C LEU A 221 -4.60 -15.76 -0.56
N ASP A 222 -4.06 -14.85 0.26
CA ASP A 222 -4.51 -14.64 1.65
C ASP A 222 -5.99 -14.26 1.77
N LEU A 223 -6.54 -13.57 0.77
CA LEU A 223 -7.95 -13.19 0.70
C LEU A 223 -8.85 -14.29 0.14
N GLY A 224 -8.27 -15.43 -0.26
CA GLY A 224 -9.01 -16.60 -0.73
C GLY A 224 -9.46 -16.52 -2.18
N PHE A 225 -8.81 -15.73 -3.02
CA PHE A 225 -9.13 -15.61 -4.46
C PHE A 225 -8.59 -16.76 -5.33
N ASP A 226 -8.20 -17.90 -4.74
CA ASP A 226 -7.67 -19.03 -5.51
C ASP A 226 -8.62 -19.52 -6.59
N ALA A 227 -9.90 -19.68 -6.27
CA ALA A 227 -10.91 -20.18 -7.20
C ALA A 227 -11.15 -19.20 -8.36
N GLU A 228 -11.26 -17.90 -8.05
CA GLU A 228 -11.42 -16.85 -9.05
C GLU A 228 -10.18 -16.74 -9.93
N LEU A 229 -8.98 -16.82 -9.37
CA LEU A 229 -7.74 -16.82 -10.14
C LEU A 229 -7.68 -17.99 -11.11
N GLN A 230 -8.06 -19.20 -10.68
CA GLN A 230 -8.11 -20.37 -11.56
C GLN A 230 -9.09 -20.17 -12.71
N ARG A 231 -10.29 -19.64 -12.46
CA ARG A 231 -11.26 -19.32 -13.51
C ARG A 231 -10.72 -18.29 -14.50
N ILE A 232 -10.08 -17.22 -14.01
CA ILE A 232 -9.49 -16.17 -14.86
C ILE A 232 -8.36 -16.76 -15.71
N LEU A 233 -7.48 -17.56 -15.11
CA LEU A 233 -6.36 -18.19 -15.82
C LEU A 233 -6.81 -19.15 -16.92
N ALA A 234 -7.98 -19.78 -16.77
CA ALA A 234 -8.59 -20.62 -17.80
C ALA A 234 -9.18 -19.82 -18.97
N LEU A 235 -9.50 -18.53 -18.78
CA LEU A 235 -10.08 -17.65 -19.78
C LEU A 235 -9.06 -16.81 -20.56
N VAL A 236 -7.86 -16.62 -20.02
CA VAL A 236 -6.80 -15.86 -20.71
C VAL A 236 -5.95 -16.81 -21.56
N PRO A 237 -5.39 -16.34 -22.71
CA PRO A 237 -4.56 -17.16 -23.58
C PRO A 237 -3.37 -17.78 -22.85
N ALA A 238 -3.02 -19.03 -23.20
CA ALA A 238 -1.81 -19.68 -22.68
C ALA A 238 -0.54 -18.94 -23.11
N ARG A 239 -0.49 -18.48 -24.37
CA ARG A 239 0.62 -17.68 -24.90
C ARG A 239 0.43 -16.20 -24.53
N ARG A 240 0.99 -15.79 -23.42
CA ARG A 240 1.01 -14.42 -22.92
C ARG A 240 2.30 -14.17 -22.15
N GLN A 241 2.62 -12.92 -21.88
CA GLN A 241 3.62 -12.55 -20.89
C GLN A 241 2.94 -12.46 -19.53
N THR A 242 3.52 -13.08 -18.50
CA THR A 242 2.99 -13.03 -17.14
C THR A 242 3.99 -12.41 -16.17
N LEU A 243 3.54 -11.43 -15.40
CA LEU A 243 4.32 -10.74 -14.38
C LEU A 243 3.70 -11.01 -13.02
N LEU A 244 4.46 -11.53 -12.07
CA LEU A 244 4.00 -11.81 -10.71
C LEU A 244 4.83 -11.00 -9.72
N PHE A 245 4.16 -10.09 -9.00
CA PHE A 245 4.74 -9.27 -7.95
C PHE A 245 4.17 -9.67 -6.59
N SER A 246 5.05 -9.86 -5.60
CA SER A 246 4.68 -10.23 -4.24
C SER A 246 5.55 -9.50 -3.23
N ALA A 247 5.10 -9.39 -1.97
CA ALA A 247 5.94 -8.91 -0.88
C ALA A 247 6.68 -10.06 -0.20
N THR A 248 6.20 -11.30 -0.35
CA THR A 248 6.77 -12.49 0.29
C THR A 248 6.97 -13.63 -0.71
N PHE A 249 7.89 -14.54 -0.37
CA PHE A 249 8.17 -15.74 -1.14
C PHE A 249 7.67 -16.99 -0.41
N ALA A 250 6.38 -16.98 -0.05
CA ALA A 250 5.74 -18.10 0.63
C ALA A 250 5.56 -19.31 -0.33
N PRO A 251 5.53 -20.56 0.18
CA PRO A 251 5.32 -21.76 -0.66
C PRO A 251 4.07 -21.70 -1.55
N ALA A 252 3.02 -20.99 -1.10
CA ALA A 252 1.82 -20.78 -1.91
C ALA A 252 2.10 -19.93 -3.16
N ILE A 253 2.99 -18.92 -3.03
CA ILE A 253 3.43 -18.08 -4.16
C ILE A 253 4.29 -18.87 -5.13
N GLU A 254 5.21 -19.71 -4.63
CA GLU A 254 6.00 -20.61 -5.49
C GLU A 254 5.10 -21.53 -6.30
N LYS A 255 4.10 -22.13 -5.66
CA LYS A 255 3.13 -22.98 -6.32
C LYS A 255 2.31 -22.24 -7.39
N LEU A 256 1.90 -21.01 -7.10
CA LEU A 256 1.21 -20.16 -8.09
C LEU A 256 2.15 -19.81 -9.24
N ALA A 257 3.37 -19.36 -8.95
CA ALA A 257 4.39 -19.02 -9.94
C ALA A 257 4.68 -20.18 -10.89
N GLY A 258 4.87 -21.39 -10.37
CA GLY A 258 5.09 -22.61 -11.19
C GLY A 258 3.91 -22.97 -12.11
N ARG A 259 2.70 -22.47 -11.85
CA ARG A 259 1.53 -22.69 -12.71
C ARG A 259 1.34 -21.61 -13.78
N VAL A 260 1.80 -20.38 -13.53
CA VAL A 260 1.43 -19.23 -14.38
C VAL A 260 2.60 -18.62 -15.15
N LEU A 261 3.85 -18.89 -14.73
CA LEU A 261 5.05 -18.34 -15.32
C LEU A 261 5.80 -19.36 -16.17
N HIS A 262 6.41 -18.88 -17.26
CA HIS A 262 7.27 -19.67 -18.14
C HIS A 262 8.67 -19.04 -18.19
N GLU A 263 9.71 -19.81 -17.83
CA GLU A 263 11.11 -19.36 -17.82
C GLU A 263 11.31 -17.95 -17.23
N ALA A 264 10.62 -17.68 -16.12
CA ALA A 264 10.57 -16.35 -15.56
C ALA A 264 11.93 -15.88 -15.04
N LEU A 265 12.23 -14.59 -15.26
CA LEU A 265 13.30 -13.95 -14.52
C LEU A 265 12.85 -13.75 -13.07
N ARG A 266 13.58 -14.35 -12.14
CA ARG A 266 13.40 -14.14 -10.71
C ARG A 266 14.18 -12.91 -10.28
N ILE A 267 13.50 -11.96 -9.67
CA ILE A 267 14.03 -10.72 -9.13
C ILE A 267 13.72 -10.72 -7.65
N ASP A 268 14.72 -10.98 -6.85
CA ASP A 268 14.63 -10.87 -5.40
C ASP A 268 15.32 -9.56 -5.02
N VAL A 269 14.53 -8.51 -4.88
CA VAL A 269 15.06 -7.32 -4.22
C VAL A 269 15.03 -7.64 -2.74
N GLU A 270 16.13 -8.28 -2.28
CA GLU A 270 16.41 -8.31 -0.85
C GLU A 270 16.22 -6.89 -0.36
N SER A 271 15.56 -6.75 0.78
CA SER A 271 15.70 -5.53 1.54
C SER A 271 17.20 -5.40 1.84
N VAL A 272 17.95 -4.83 0.87
CA VAL A 272 19.22 -4.24 1.24
C VAL A 272 18.85 -3.42 2.45
N PRO A 273 19.52 -3.57 3.57
CA PRO A 273 19.40 -2.63 4.66
C PRO A 273 20.07 -1.30 4.23
N ALA A 274 19.52 -0.69 3.17
CA ALA A 274 19.58 0.73 3.01
C ALA A 274 18.71 1.23 4.15
N THR A 275 19.39 1.37 5.31
CA THR A 275 18.78 1.81 6.57
C THR A 275 17.37 1.20 6.72
N ALA A 276 17.27 0.13 7.54
CA ALA A 276 15.97 -0.34 8.04
C ALA A 276 15.14 0.91 8.27
N PRO A 277 13.89 1.01 7.74
CA PRO A 277 13.12 2.24 7.91
C PRO A 277 13.30 2.66 9.35
N ASP A 278 13.76 3.90 9.58
CA ASP A 278 14.08 4.40 10.91
C ASP A 278 12.77 4.51 11.70
N ILE A 279 12.25 3.33 12.08
CA ILE A 279 10.99 3.19 12.81
C ILE A 279 11.34 2.98 14.27
N LEU A 280 11.12 4.03 15.05
CA LEU A 280 11.13 3.91 16.49
C LEU A 280 9.92 3.08 16.93
N GLN A 281 10.16 1.91 17.53
CA GLN A 281 9.09 1.08 18.06
C GLN A 281 8.96 1.29 19.57
N ARG A 282 7.73 1.49 20.05
CA ARG A 282 7.37 1.60 21.46
C ARG A 282 6.30 0.58 21.79
N ALA A 283 6.42 -0.09 22.93
CA ALA A 283 5.44 -1.01 23.45
C ALA A 283 4.93 -0.49 24.80
N ILE A 284 3.68 -0.01 24.84
CA ILE A 284 3.11 0.62 26.04
C ILE A 284 2.17 -0.35 26.73
N GLU A 285 2.46 -0.62 28.00
CA GLU A 285 1.60 -1.45 28.86
C GLU A 285 0.35 -0.67 29.28
N VAL A 286 -0.83 -1.16 28.87
CA VAL A 286 -2.11 -0.51 29.19
C VAL A 286 -3.28 -1.50 29.14
N ASP A 287 -4.15 -1.44 30.13
CA ASP A 287 -5.38 -2.24 30.16
C ASP A 287 -6.34 -1.87 29.02
N ALA A 288 -6.99 -2.87 28.41
CA ALA A 288 -7.86 -2.71 27.26
C ALA A 288 -8.93 -1.59 27.42
N PRO A 289 -9.61 -1.42 28.56
CA PRO A 289 -10.61 -0.36 28.73
C PRO A 289 -10.05 1.05 28.68
N ARG A 290 -8.76 1.22 28.95
CA ARG A 290 -8.08 2.53 29.06
C ARG A 290 -7.32 2.93 27.79
N ARG A 291 -7.18 2.01 26.81
CA ARG A 291 -6.42 2.24 25.55
C ARG A 291 -6.88 3.49 24.80
N THR A 292 -8.20 3.74 24.69
CA THR A 292 -8.70 4.93 23.96
C THR A 292 -8.34 6.23 24.67
N GLN A 293 -8.39 6.26 25.99
CA GLN A 293 -8.02 7.44 26.79
C GLN A 293 -6.52 7.73 26.64
N LEU A 294 -5.69 6.69 26.73
CA LEU A 294 -4.25 6.78 26.52
C LEU A 294 -3.93 7.28 25.10
N LEU A 295 -4.58 6.70 24.07
CA LEU A 295 -4.41 7.15 22.68
C LEU A 295 -4.73 8.63 22.52
N ALA A 296 -5.85 9.09 23.07
CA ALA A 296 -6.24 10.52 23.02
C ALA A 296 -5.23 11.43 23.71
N ARG A 297 -4.65 10.97 24.83
CA ARG A 297 -3.59 11.69 25.54
C ARG A 297 -2.31 11.79 24.73
N LEU A 298 -1.82 10.66 24.20
CA LEU A 298 -0.59 10.62 23.39
C LEU A 298 -0.70 11.51 22.14
N VAL A 299 -1.84 11.43 21.42
CA VAL A 299 -2.07 12.27 20.24
C VAL A 299 -1.94 13.76 20.54
N ARG A 300 -2.41 14.21 21.74
CA ARG A 300 -2.34 15.61 22.14
C ARG A 300 -0.99 16.01 22.69
N GLU A 301 -0.46 15.24 23.65
CA GLU A 301 0.78 15.58 24.36
C GLU A 301 2.00 15.49 23.45
N GLU A 302 2.01 14.51 22.53
CA GLU A 302 3.12 14.35 21.57
C GLU A 302 2.87 15.07 20.23
N GLY A 303 1.74 15.78 20.09
CA GLY A 303 1.45 16.59 18.90
C GLY A 303 1.32 15.82 17.61
N TRP A 304 0.80 14.58 17.64
CA TRP A 304 0.69 13.75 16.45
C TRP A 304 -0.32 14.32 15.45
N THR A 305 0.12 14.58 14.24
CA THR A 305 -0.69 15.25 13.21
C THR A 305 -1.47 14.30 12.32
N ARG A 306 -0.89 13.14 11.96
CA ARG A 306 -1.50 12.10 11.12
C ARG A 306 -1.20 10.73 11.70
N VAL A 307 -2.23 10.06 12.18
CA VAL A 307 -2.12 8.77 12.88
C VAL A 307 -2.98 7.72 12.23
N LEU A 308 -2.41 6.57 11.93
CA LEU A 308 -3.15 5.38 11.52
C LEU A 308 -3.19 4.39 12.69
N VAL A 309 -4.40 4.11 13.17
CA VAL A 309 -4.65 3.23 14.31
C VAL A 309 -5.24 1.92 13.83
N PHE A 310 -4.61 0.82 14.15
CA PHE A 310 -5.07 -0.51 13.79
C PHE A 310 -5.88 -1.16 14.90
N VAL A 311 -7.10 -1.61 14.57
CA VAL A 311 -8.02 -2.32 15.46
C VAL A 311 -8.48 -3.65 14.85
N ALA A 312 -8.86 -4.60 15.69
CA ALA A 312 -9.22 -5.95 15.27
C ALA A 312 -10.55 -6.05 14.50
N THR A 313 -11.53 -5.17 14.80
CA THR A 313 -12.88 -5.28 14.26
C THR A 313 -13.44 -3.96 13.74
N LYS A 314 -14.41 -4.03 12.81
CA LYS A 314 -15.12 -2.85 12.31
C LYS A 314 -15.86 -2.10 13.42
N HIS A 315 -16.44 -2.84 14.38
CA HIS A 315 -17.12 -2.23 15.52
C HIS A 315 -16.14 -1.47 16.44
N ALA A 316 -14.93 -2.02 16.65
CA ALA A 316 -13.89 -1.31 17.37
C ALA A 316 -13.47 -0.02 16.63
N ALA A 317 -13.36 -0.08 15.28
CA ALA A 317 -13.03 1.11 14.49
C ALA A 317 -14.04 2.26 14.69
N GLU A 318 -15.33 1.96 14.63
CA GLU A 318 -16.41 2.94 14.89
C GLU A 318 -16.35 3.45 16.35
N THR A 319 -16.29 2.53 17.31
CA THR A 319 -16.32 2.87 18.73
C THR A 319 -15.13 3.73 19.17
N VAL A 320 -13.92 3.38 18.71
CA VAL A 320 -12.71 4.14 19.05
C VAL A 320 -12.73 5.50 18.39
N ALA A 321 -13.10 5.58 17.09
CA ALA A 321 -13.22 6.86 16.39
C ALA A 321 -14.27 7.77 17.05
N ASP A 322 -15.44 7.25 17.44
CA ASP A 322 -16.47 8.01 18.15
C ASP A 322 -15.97 8.54 19.51
N LYS A 323 -15.28 7.69 20.27
CA LYS A 323 -14.70 8.11 21.56
C LYS A 323 -13.65 9.21 21.36
N LEU A 324 -12.81 9.10 20.35
CA LEU A 324 -11.81 10.14 20.03
C LEU A 324 -12.46 11.46 19.60
N ARG A 325 -13.52 11.42 18.78
CA ARG A 325 -14.29 12.62 18.40
C ARG A 325 -14.90 13.32 19.62
N LYS A 326 -15.45 12.57 20.56
CA LYS A 326 -15.97 13.11 21.84
C LYS A 326 -14.90 13.82 22.68
N THR A 327 -13.63 13.48 22.47
CA THR A 327 -12.52 14.21 23.10
C THR A 327 -12.03 15.40 22.27
N GLY A 328 -12.66 15.73 21.12
CA GLY A 328 -12.29 16.87 20.27
C GLY A 328 -11.20 16.56 19.23
N LEU A 329 -10.82 15.29 19.04
CA LEU A 329 -9.88 14.90 17.98
C LEU A 329 -10.63 14.65 16.65
N ALA A 330 -10.06 15.11 15.54
CA ALA A 330 -10.57 14.81 14.20
C ALA A 330 -10.26 13.35 13.86
N ALA A 331 -11.20 12.45 14.17
CA ALA A 331 -11.04 11.00 13.99
C ALA A 331 -12.12 10.40 13.10
N GLU A 332 -11.73 9.50 12.18
CA GLU A 332 -12.64 8.80 11.27
C GLU A 332 -12.38 7.29 11.28
N PRO A 333 -13.44 6.46 11.25
CA PRO A 333 -13.30 5.02 11.10
C PRO A 333 -13.00 4.67 9.62
N PHE A 334 -12.26 3.56 9.43
CA PHE A 334 -11.92 3.06 8.09
C PHE A 334 -12.02 1.54 8.03
N HIS A 335 -13.10 1.03 7.45
CA HIS A 335 -13.37 -0.41 7.37
C HIS A 335 -14.18 -0.78 6.12
N GLY A 336 -14.23 -2.09 5.80
CA GLY A 336 -14.79 -2.60 4.55
C GLY A 336 -16.29 -2.36 4.33
N VAL A 337 -17.05 -1.99 5.37
CA VAL A 337 -18.51 -1.73 5.25
C VAL A 337 -18.79 -0.29 4.80
N LEU A 338 -17.83 0.62 4.95
CA LEU A 338 -17.98 1.98 4.45
C LEU A 338 -18.16 1.98 2.92
N SER A 339 -18.98 2.92 2.42
CA SER A 339 -19.08 3.15 0.99
C SER A 339 -17.74 3.57 0.39
N GLN A 340 -17.52 3.25 -0.90
CA GLN A 340 -16.25 3.61 -1.55
C GLN A 340 -16.01 5.12 -1.54
N GLY A 341 -17.05 5.94 -1.73
CA GLY A 341 -16.95 7.40 -1.65
C GLY A 341 -16.46 7.87 -0.27
N LYS A 342 -17.04 7.32 0.83
CA LYS A 342 -16.58 7.68 2.20
C LYS A 342 -15.14 7.23 2.43
N ARG A 343 -14.74 6.04 1.94
CA ARG A 343 -13.35 5.55 2.05
C ARG A 343 -12.37 6.48 1.33
N SER A 344 -12.67 6.84 0.08
CA SER A 344 -11.85 7.78 -0.69
C SER A 344 -11.75 9.14 0.00
N GLN A 345 -12.87 9.63 0.56
CA GLN A 345 -12.90 10.89 1.28
C GLN A 345 -12.03 10.86 2.54
N VAL A 346 -12.15 9.81 3.38
CA VAL A 346 -11.33 9.67 4.60
C VAL A 346 -9.84 9.65 4.28
N LEU A 347 -9.42 8.94 3.22
CA LEU A 347 -8.02 8.90 2.81
C LEU A 347 -7.53 10.26 2.27
N ALA A 348 -8.35 10.96 1.48
CA ALA A 348 -8.05 12.30 1.01
C ALA A 348 -7.93 13.30 2.17
N ASP A 349 -8.80 13.19 3.17
CA ASP A 349 -8.80 14.04 4.35
C ASP A 349 -7.59 13.78 5.27
N LEU A 350 -7.16 12.50 5.41
CA LEU A 350 -5.94 12.16 6.11
C LEU A 350 -4.70 12.70 5.39
N LYS A 351 -4.61 12.54 4.06
CA LYS A 351 -3.52 13.09 3.25
C LYS A 351 -3.44 14.63 3.34
N ALA A 352 -4.58 15.28 3.37
CA ALA A 352 -4.70 16.74 3.51
C ALA A 352 -4.63 17.25 4.97
N SER A 353 -4.36 16.36 5.94
CA SER A 353 -4.34 16.66 7.38
C SER A 353 -5.65 17.30 7.93
N ARG A 354 -6.78 17.06 7.26
CA ARG A 354 -8.11 17.44 7.75
C ARG A 354 -8.64 16.47 8.80
N VAL A 355 -8.24 15.20 8.69
CA VAL A 355 -8.44 14.14 9.69
C VAL A 355 -7.11 13.83 10.33
N GLN A 356 -7.05 13.84 11.64
CA GLN A 356 -5.85 13.62 12.43
C GLN A 356 -5.63 12.10 12.70
N VAL A 357 -6.71 11.38 13.02
CA VAL A 357 -6.66 9.98 13.40
C VAL A 357 -7.59 9.15 12.50
N VAL A 358 -7.05 8.17 11.80
CA VAL A 358 -7.84 7.17 11.08
C VAL A 358 -7.75 5.84 11.82
N VAL A 359 -8.92 5.32 12.25
CA VAL A 359 -9.01 4.04 12.97
C VAL A 359 -9.43 2.95 11.98
N ALA A 360 -8.51 2.07 11.64
CA ALA A 360 -8.67 1.13 10.53
C ALA A 360 -8.60 -0.33 10.96
N THR A 361 -9.30 -1.20 10.24
CA THR A 361 -9.08 -2.65 10.31
C THR A 361 -7.97 -3.05 9.31
N ASP A 362 -7.24 -4.14 9.60
CA ASP A 362 -6.20 -4.66 8.70
C ASP A 362 -6.67 -4.79 7.26
N LEU A 363 -7.82 -5.44 7.08
CA LEU A 363 -8.38 -5.69 5.75
C LEU A 363 -8.63 -4.39 4.97
N ALA A 364 -9.09 -3.35 5.66
CA ALA A 364 -9.37 -2.07 5.01
C ALA A 364 -8.10 -1.25 4.77
N ALA A 365 -7.13 -1.31 5.67
CA ALA A 365 -5.87 -0.59 5.57
C ALA A 365 -4.86 -1.24 4.60
N ARG A 366 -5.13 -2.47 4.14
CA ARG A 366 -4.35 -3.12 3.09
C ARG A 366 -4.61 -2.45 1.74
N GLY A 367 -3.56 -2.24 0.96
CA GLY A 367 -3.66 -1.63 -0.37
C GLY A 367 -4.00 -0.13 -0.38
N ILE A 368 -4.04 0.55 0.79
CA ILE A 368 -4.17 2.00 0.81
C ILE A 368 -2.80 2.66 0.55
N ASP A 369 -2.82 3.64 -0.35
CA ASP A 369 -1.67 4.52 -0.59
C ASP A 369 -1.63 5.62 0.48
N VAL A 370 -1.32 5.20 1.70
CA VAL A 370 -0.97 6.08 2.79
C VAL A 370 0.37 5.61 3.32
N THR A 371 1.41 6.20 2.78
CA THR A 371 2.82 5.96 3.16
C THR A 371 3.38 7.23 3.81
N ALA A 372 4.50 7.11 4.47
CA ALA A 372 5.16 8.22 5.19
C ALA A 372 4.24 8.89 6.23
N LEU A 373 3.45 8.09 6.96
CA LEU A 373 2.75 8.58 8.13
C LEU A 373 3.75 8.81 9.26
N PRO A 374 3.63 9.90 10.02
CA PRO A 374 4.47 10.12 11.20
C PRO A 374 4.30 9.00 12.23
N VAL A 375 3.06 8.54 12.44
CA VAL A 375 2.73 7.61 13.53
C VAL A 375 1.77 6.51 13.09
N VAL A 376 2.10 5.28 13.51
CA VAL A 376 1.24 4.09 13.41
C VAL A 376 1.01 3.54 14.81
N VAL A 377 -0.24 3.22 15.15
CA VAL A 377 -0.60 2.64 16.44
C VAL A 377 -1.25 1.28 16.25
N ASN A 378 -0.67 0.23 16.81
CA ASN A 378 -1.31 -1.06 17.00
C ASN A 378 -2.15 -1.01 18.29
N TYR A 379 -3.37 -0.50 18.20
CA TYR A 379 -4.33 -0.47 19.31
C TYR A 379 -4.71 -1.90 19.73
N ASP A 380 -4.93 -2.77 18.72
CA ASP A 380 -4.98 -4.22 18.89
C ASP A 380 -3.81 -4.84 18.12
N LEU A 381 -3.15 -5.82 18.74
CA LEU A 381 -2.02 -6.49 18.10
C LEU A 381 -2.46 -7.26 16.85
N PRO A 382 -1.62 -7.32 15.81
CA PRO A 382 -1.89 -8.10 14.62
C PRO A 382 -1.81 -9.61 14.92
N ARG A 383 -2.43 -10.42 14.08
CA ARG A 383 -2.43 -11.89 14.23
C ARG A 383 -1.07 -12.53 13.97
N SER A 384 -0.22 -11.90 13.17
CA SER A 384 1.08 -12.44 12.78
C SER A 384 2.18 -11.37 12.82
N ALA A 385 3.44 -11.82 12.92
CA ALA A 385 4.59 -10.93 12.80
C ALA A 385 4.70 -10.28 11.41
N ILE A 386 4.24 -10.96 10.35
CA ILE A 386 4.21 -10.42 8.99
C ILE A 386 3.23 -9.26 8.92
N ASP A 387 2.03 -9.41 9.49
CA ASP A 387 1.06 -8.32 9.55
C ASP A 387 1.59 -7.13 10.36
N HIS A 388 2.35 -7.40 11.44
CA HIS A 388 3.00 -6.35 12.22
C HIS A 388 3.96 -5.52 11.35
N VAL A 389 4.84 -6.17 10.60
CA VAL A 389 5.76 -5.49 9.66
C VAL A 389 4.99 -4.67 8.62
N HIS A 390 3.90 -5.21 8.07
CA HIS A 390 3.06 -4.51 7.10
C HIS A 390 2.36 -3.29 7.69
N ARG A 391 1.98 -3.32 8.98
CA ARG A 391 1.36 -2.18 9.67
C ARG A 391 2.39 -1.11 9.94
N ILE A 392 3.51 -1.44 10.59
CA ILE A 392 4.55 -0.46 10.93
C ILE A 392 5.21 0.10 9.67
N GLY A 393 5.31 -0.67 8.59
CA GLY A 393 5.79 -0.20 7.29
C GLY A 393 4.89 0.86 6.62
N ARG A 394 3.86 1.38 7.26
CA ARG A 394 3.13 2.59 6.84
C ARG A 394 3.81 3.87 7.32
N THR A 395 4.79 3.78 8.20
CA THR A 395 5.66 4.88 8.67
C THR A 395 7.12 4.62 8.31
N GLY A 396 8.03 5.56 8.57
CA GLY A 396 9.47 5.41 8.40
C GLY A 396 9.91 5.25 6.94
N ARG A 397 9.30 5.93 5.98
CA ARG A 397 9.63 5.84 4.56
C ARG A 397 10.18 7.14 4.00
N ALA A 398 10.84 7.05 2.85
CA ALA A 398 11.44 8.18 2.13
C ALA A 398 12.52 8.94 2.92
N GLY A 399 13.20 8.26 3.86
CA GLY A 399 14.24 8.89 4.69
C GLY A 399 13.71 9.65 5.89
N GLU A 400 12.39 9.66 6.13
CA GLU A 400 11.79 10.22 7.33
C GLU A 400 11.70 9.19 8.45
N ARG A 401 11.95 9.62 9.69
CA ARG A 401 11.75 8.80 10.89
C ARG A 401 10.28 8.52 11.13
N GLY A 402 9.96 7.27 11.46
CA GLY A 402 8.62 6.82 11.77
C GLY A 402 8.47 6.42 13.24
N LEU A 403 7.26 6.56 13.78
CA LEU A 403 6.92 6.05 15.11
C LEU A 403 5.86 4.96 15.00
N ALA A 404 6.14 3.79 15.60
CA ALA A 404 5.21 2.69 15.74
C ALA A 404 4.95 2.39 17.22
N VAL A 405 3.72 2.57 17.67
CA VAL A 405 3.30 2.31 19.05
C VAL A 405 2.43 1.08 19.11
N SER A 406 2.73 0.14 20.01
CA SER A 406 1.92 -1.05 20.24
C SER A 406 1.38 -1.05 21.66
N PHE A 407 0.06 -1.18 21.83
CA PHE A 407 -0.56 -1.35 23.15
C PHE A 407 -0.56 -2.83 23.51
N VAL A 408 -0.02 -3.11 24.70
CA VAL A 408 0.16 -4.46 25.22
C VAL A 408 -0.49 -4.53 26.60
N ASP A 409 -1.17 -5.63 26.87
CA ASP A 409 -1.69 -5.96 28.19
C ASP A 409 -1.24 -7.37 28.60
N ALA A 410 -1.56 -7.77 29.82
CA ALA A 410 -1.16 -9.08 30.36
C ALA A 410 -1.61 -10.27 29.48
N SER A 411 -2.75 -10.15 28.78
CA SER A 411 -3.29 -11.22 27.93
C SER A 411 -2.60 -11.29 26.57
N THR A 412 -2.02 -10.19 26.09
CA THR A 412 -1.40 -10.07 24.77
C THR A 412 0.14 -10.08 24.82
N GLU A 413 0.74 -10.02 26.00
CA GLU A 413 2.19 -9.98 26.20
C GLU A 413 2.91 -11.18 25.57
N ALA A 414 2.42 -12.40 25.79
CA ALA A 414 3.01 -13.61 25.21
C ALA A 414 2.99 -13.59 23.69
N HIS A 415 1.90 -13.08 23.11
CA HIS A 415 1.77 -12.92 21.65
C HIS A 415 2.73 -11.87 21.11
N PHE A 416 2.88 -10.73 21.81
CA PHE A 416 3.80 -9.68 21.36
C PHE A 416 5.26 -10.16 21.42
N ARG A 417 5.67 -10.93 22.42
CA ARG A 417 7.00 -11.56 22.48
C ARG A 417 7.27 -12.51 21.30
N LEU A 418 6.25 -13.21 20.80
CA LEU A 418 6.41 -14.03 19.59
C LEU A 418 6.65 -13.17 18.35
N ILE A 419 6.02 -12.00 18.25
CA ILE A 419 6.24 -11.03 17.18
C ILE A 419 7.69 -10.52 17.25
N GLU A 420 8.14 -10.07 18.41
CA GLU A 420 9.52 -9.61 18.65
C GLU A 420 10.56 -10.68 18.28
N LYS A 421 10.36 -11.92 18.75
CA LYS A 421 11.26 -13.04 18.45
C LYS A 421 11.40 -13.28 16.95
N ARG A 422 10.31 -13.18 16.19
CA ARG A 422 10.33 -13.35 14.73
C ARG A 422 10.96 -12.16 14.00
N GLN A 423 10.91 -10.98 14.58
CA GLN A 423 11.55 -9.78 14.03
C GLN A 423 13.02 -9.66 14.44
N GLY A 424 13.47 -10.45 15.43
CA GLY A 424 14.81 -10.35 15.97
C GLY A 424 15.10 -9.07 16.77
N GLN A 425 14.05 -8.30 17.10
CA GLN A 425 14.18 -7.00 17.76
C GLN A 425 13.27 -6.95 19.00
N PRO A 426 13.82 -6.95 20.22
CA PRO A 426 13.08 -6.70 21.43
C PRO A 426 12.68 -5.22 21.53
N VAL A 427 11.46 -4.95 21.98
CA VAL A 427 10.93 -3.60 22.20
C VAL A 427 10.73 -3.38 23.68
N PRO A 428 11.43 -2.42 24.32
CA PRO A 428 11.26 -2.16 25.74
C PRO A 428 9.79 -1.84 26.09
N ARG A 429 9.33 -2.36 27.25
CA ARG A 429 8.00 -2.04 27.78
C ARG A 429 8.02 -0.69 28.45
N GLU A 430 7.09 0.16 28.09
CA GLU A 430 6.91 1.50 28.62
C GLU A 430 5.62 1.59 29.43
N ARG A 431 5.66 2.29 30.55
CA ARG A 431 4.48 2.59 31.38
C ARG A 431 4.27 4.09 31.42
N ILE A 432 3.05 4.51 31.12
CA ILE A 432 2.67 5.92 31.14
C ILE A 432 1.99 6.25 32.47
N THR A 433 2.51 7.29 33.14
CA THR A 433 1.98 7.74 34.42
C THR A 433 0.46 7.98 34.35
N GLY A 434 -0.27 7.34 35.24
CA GLY A 434 -1.73 7.40 35.30
C GLY A 434 -2.43 6.39 34.40
N PHE A 435 -1.69 5.55 33.66
CA PHE A 435 -2.22 4.45 32.84
C PHE A 435 -1.59 3.10 33.14
N GLU A 436 -0.90 3.00 34.27
CA GLU A 436 -0.30 1.75 34.71
C GLU A 436 -1.36 0.63 34.75
N PRO A 437 -1.02 -0.58 34.28
CA PRO A 437 -1.93 -1.72 34.37
C PRO A 437 -2.38 -1.92 35.80
N THR A 438 -3.69 -2.00 36.00
CA THR A 438 -4.28 -2.32 37.31
C THR A 438 -4.08 -3.82 37.60
N GLY A 439 -2.85 -4.19 38.00
CA GLY A 439 -2.42 -5.56 38.10
C GLY A 439 -3.30 -6.38 39.07
N THR A 440 -4.22 -7.13 38.50
CA THR A 440 -4.57 -8.47 39.03
C THR A 440 -3.79 -9.49 38.21
N GLY A 441 -2.47 -9.41 38.25
CA GLY A 441 -1.61 -10.54 37.96
C GLY A 441 -1.92 -11.61 39.01
N ALA A 442 -2.81 -12.50 38.67
CA ALA A 442 -2.97 -13.76 39.41
C ALA A 442 -1.61 -14.49 39.32
N THR A 443 -0.77 -14.31 40.33
CA THR A 443 0.18 -15.33 40.76
C THR A 443 -0.67 -16.50 41.20
N GLY A 444 -1.05 -17.37 40.29
CA GLY A 444 -1.86 -18.54 40.49
C GLY A 444 -1.53 -19.54 39.42
N THR A 445 -0.63 -20.45 39.71
CA THR A 445 -0.60 -21.85 39.25
C THR A 445 -1.79 -22.19 38.33
N GLY A 446 -1.65 -22.06 37.05
CA GLY A 446 -2.68 -22.35 36.04
C GLY A 446 -2.12 -22.71 34.69
N ALA A 447 -0.99 -23.44 34.65
CA ALA A 447 -0.39 -23.92 33.38
C ALA A 447 -1.11 -25.17 32.84
N ALA A 448 -2.37 -25.43 33.22
CA ALA A 448 -3.07 -26.64 32.76
C ALA A 448 -4.44 -26.44 32.10
N VAL A 449 -4.98 -25.22 32.00
CA VAL A 449 -6.34 -25.02 31.45
C VAL A 449 -6.35 -24.57 30.00
N GLY A 450 -5.25 -24.04 29.50
CA GLY A 450 -5.16 -23.55 28.09
C GLY A 450 -4.95 -24.63 27.02
N ALA A 451 -4.38 -25.77 27.41
CA ALA A 451 -4.10 -26.88 26.48
C ALA A 451 -5.33 -27.78 26.24
N ALA A 452 -6.23 -27.89 27.23
CA ALA A 452 -7.44 -28.70 27.09
C ALA A 452 -8.50 -28.04 26.19
N ALA A 453 -8.63 -26.70 26.24
CA ALA A 453 -9.59 -25.97 25.39
C ALA A 453 -9.21 -25.95 23.90
N ILE A 454 -7.94 -26.10 23.57
CA ILE A 454 -7.47 -26.17 22.17
C ILE A 454 -7.59 -27.61 21.61
N ALA A 455 -7.47 -28.63 22.50
CA ALA A 455 -7.63 -30.02 22.10
C ALA A 455 -9.11 -30.40 21.88
N GLU A 456 -10.04 -29.82 22.64
CA GLU A 456 -11.48 -30.06 22.48
C GLU A 456 -12.07 -29.36 21.23
N ALA A 457 -11.49 -28.27 20.80
CA ALA A 457 -11.87 -27.60 19.54
C ALA A 457 -11.42 -28.35 18.27
N ALA A 458 -10.47 -29.29 18.38
CA ALA A 458 -9.98 -30.09 17.26
C ALA A 458 -10.71 -31.45 17.09
N ALA A 459 -11.53 -31.87 18.04
CA ALA A 459 -12.27 -33.15 18.03
C ALA A 459 -13.79 -32.99 17.81
N GLY A 460 -14.28 -31.77 17.61
CA GLY A 460 -15.70 -31.51 17.36
C GLY A 460 -16.03 -31.66 15.89
N THR A 461 -16.60 -32.81 15.53
CA THR A 461 -17.32 -33.04 14.28
C THR A 461 -18.27 -31.87 13.99
N GLY A 462 -18.15 -31.31 12.75
CA GLY A 462 -18.90 -30.15 12.28
C GLY A 462 -20.42 -30.25 12.41
N GLY A 463 -20.96 -29.77 13.51
CA GLY A 463 -22.35 -29.49 13.67
C GLY A 463 -22.67 -28.07 13.27
N VAL A 464 -23.29 -27.88 12.10
CA VAL A 464 -23.85 -26.61 11.65
C VAL A 464 -24.90 -26.17 12.70
N LYS A 465 -24.66 -25.07 13.43
CA LYS A 465 -25.64 -24.45 14.31
C LYS A 465 -26.89 -24.13 13.50
N GLY A 466 -28.01 -24.76 13.86
CA GLY A 466 -29.26 -24.78 13.16
C GLY A 466 -29.75 -23.40 12.74
N ARG A 467 -29.95 -23.25 11.46
CA ARG A 467 -30.75 -22.21 10.84
C ARG A 467 -32.17 -22.32 11.41
N ARG A 468 -32.72 -21.25 12.00
CA ARG A 468 -34.12 -21.22 12.45
C ARG A 468 -35.00 -21.69 11.29
N PRO A 469 -35.88 -22.72 11.48
CA PRO A 469 -36.70 -23.21 10.41
C PRO A 469 -37.58 -22.13 9.83
N SER A 470 -37.66 -22.06 8.52
CA SER A 470 -38.48 -21.10 7.79
C SER A 470 -39.97 -21.43 7.99
N LYS A 471 -40.88 -20.45 7.70
CA LYS A 471 -42.32 -20.64 7.77
C LYS A 471 -42.78 -21.82 6.90
N LYS A 472 -42.05 -22.13 5.82
CA LYS A 472 -42.33 -23.24 4.91
C LYS A 472 -41.93 -24.60 5.48
N ASP A 473 -40.88 -24.66 6.31
CA ASP A 473 -40.44 -25.88 6.98
C ASP A 473 -41.38 -26.27 8.12
N LYS A 474 -41.93 -25.25 8.81
CA LYS A 474 -42.97 -25.46 9.84
C LYS A 474 -44.28 -25.98 9.27
N LEU A 475 -44.69 -25.53 8.07
CA LEU A 475 -45.88 -26.02 7.38
C LEU A 475 -45.74 -27.48 6.90
N ARG A 476 -44.55 -27.88 6.43
CA ARG A 476 -44.28 -29.28 6.04
C ARG A 476 -44.27 -30.21 7.25
N ALA A 477 -43.71 -29.79 8.37
CA ALA A 477 -43.70 -30.58 9.60
C ALA A 477 -45.14 -30.78 10.18
N ALA A 478 -46.04 -29.78 10.03
CA ALA A 478 -47.41 -29.89 10.47
C ALA A 478 -48.27 -30.82 9.57
N GLN A 479 -47.96 -30.92 8.28
CA GLN A 479 -48.64 -31.83 7.35
C GLN A 479 -48.26 -33.30 7.56
N THR A 480 -47.06 -33.59 8.06
CA THR A 480 -46.59 -34.96 8.33
C THR A 480 -47.17 -35.53 9.63
N GLN A 481 -47.69 -34.69 10.55
CA GLN A 481 -48.31 -35.11 11.81
C GLN A 481 -49.85 -35.38 11.69
N GLN A 482 -50.46 -35.05 10.58
CA GLN A 482 -51.89 -35.29 10.34
C GLN A 482 -52.20 -36.49 9.44
N GLY A 483 -51.17 -37.25 9.02
CA GLY A 483 -51.28 -38.40 8.12
C GLY A 483 -50.72 -39.70 8.67
N GLY A 484 -50.72 -39.88 10.04
CA GLY A 484 -50.30 -41.11 10.71
C GLY A 484 -51.37 -41.57 11.70
#